data_67e94a254625913384e85558468693ef
#
_entry.id   67e94a254625913384e85558468693ef
#
_cell.length_a   1.000
_cell.length_b   1.000
_cell.length_c   1.000
_cell.angle_alpha   90.00
_cell.angle_beta   90.00
_cell.angle_gamma   90.00
#
_symmetry.space_group_name_H-M   'P 1'
#
loop_
_entity.id
_entity.type
_entity.pdbx_description
1 polymer ?
#
loop_
_entity_poly.entity_id
_entity_poly.type
_entity_poly.pdbx_seq_one_letter_code
_entity_poly.pdbx_strand_id
1 'polypeptide(L)'
;MLLPLLLLAQLATPQPPVIIWPHGVSPLGITHKENFGNHGLSITVHNTSGTAEVHQATADFMVVQSGEATLIYGGQVVDAHTTSPNEVRGPSIRNGTTVHVTAGDVIHFAAGVPHQWLVDHGKQITYLVVHIEEPTKP
;
A
#
# COMPACT_ATOMS: atom_id res chain seq x y z
N MET A 1 -34.59 21.35 26.27
CA MET A 1 -33.34 22.11 26.29
C MET A 1 -32.31 21.26 25.54
N LEU A 2 -32.10 21.55 24.25
CA LEU A 2 -31.14 20.83 23.40
C LEU A 2 -29.76 21.52 23.55
N LEU A 3 -28.80 20.81 24.11
CA LEU A 3 -27.40 21.26 24.09
C LEU A 3 -26.87 21.17 22.66
N PRO A 4 -26.25 22.22 22.12
CA PRO A 4 -25.56 22.11 20.84
C PRO A 4 -24.32 21.22 20.99
N LEU A 5 -24.27 20.17 20.17
CA LEU A 5 -23.07 19.33 20.00
C LEU A 5 -21.99 20.20 19.33
N LEU A 6 -21.03 20.69 20.11
CA LEU A 6 -19.85 21.35 19.55
C LEU A 6 -19.03 20.30 18.80
N LEU A 7 -19.11 20.32 17.48
CA LEU A 7 -18.22 19.58 16.61
C LEU A 7 -16.85 20.29 16.67
N LEU A 8 -15.95 19.82 17.53
CA LEU A 8 -14.57 20.23 17.48
C LEU A 8 -13.97 19.71 16.17
N ALA A 9 -13.83 20.59 15.19
CA ALA A 9 -13.00 20.31 14.05
C ALA A 9 -11.55 20.13 14.57
N GLN A 10 -11.06 18.91 14.53
CA GLN A 10 -9.64 18.65 14.76
C GLN A 10 -8.89 19.32 13.61
N LEU A 11 -8.22 20.42 13.91
CA LEU A 11 -7.27 21.03 12.98
C LEU A 11 -6.16 20.01 12.78
N ALA A 12 -6.05 19.51 11.55
CA ALA A 12 -4.93 18.64 11.16
C ALA A 12 -3.63 19.39 11.47
N THR A 13 -2.74 18.77 12.24
CA THR A 13 -1.40 19.35 12.48
C THR A 13 -0.72 19.51 11.12
N PRO A 14 -0.16 20.72 10.84
CA PRO A 14 0.54 20.95 9.59
C PRO A 14 1.66 19.92 9.44
N GLN A 15 1.72 19.25 8.29
CA GLN A 15 2.83 18.34 7.98
C GLN A 15 4.14 19.12 7.90
N PRO A 16 5.25 18.58 8.41
CA PRO A 16 6.54 19.24 8.29
C PRO A 16 6.91 19.40 6.81
N PRO A 17 7.55 20.52 6.42
CA PRO A 17 7.90 20.76 5.02
C PRO A 17 8.94 19.78 4.47
N VAL A 18 9.65 19.09 5.36
CA VAL A 18 10.66 18.07 5.04
C VAL A 18 10.58 16.96 6.06
N ILE A 19 10.55 15.73 5.59
CA ILE A 19 10.81 14.55 6.41
C ILE A 19 12.04 13.81 5.87
N ILE A 20 12.78 13.17 6.74
CA ILE A 20 13.94 12.35 6.37
C ILE A 20 13.78 11.00 7.06
N TRP A 21 13.78 9.94 6.26
CA TRP A 21 13.81 8.56 6.73
C TRP A 21 15.19 7.99 6.46
N PRO A 22 16.11 8.04 7.43
CA PRO A 22 17.46 7.51 7.25
C PRO A 22 17.41 6.04 6.86
N HIS A 23 18.16 5.68 5.81
CA HIS A 23 18.18 4.33 5.24
C HIS A 23 16.78 3.81 4.83
N GLY A 24 15.85 4.72 4.53
CA GLY A 24 14.50 4.37 4.10
C GLY A 24 13.57 3.90 5.23
N VAL A 25 13.92 4.13 6.48
CA VAL A 25 13.10 3.75 7.64
C VAL A 25 12.73 5.00 8.46
N SER A 26 11.45 5.12 8.80
CA SER A 26 10.99 6.20 9.67
C SER A 26 11.66 6.12 11.05
N PRO A 27 12.17 7.26 11.59
CA PRO A 27 12.63 7.31 12.97
C PRO A 27 11.56 6.95 14.01
N LEU A 28 10.28 6.99 13.64
CA LEU A 28 9.15 6.62 14.50
C LEU A 28 8.80 5.13 14.43
N GLY A 29 9.55 4.35 13.67
CA GLY A 29 9.40 2.90 13.57
C GLY A 29 8.95 2.42 12.19
N ILE A 30 9.14 1.13 11.94
CA ILE A 30 8.88 0.52 10.63
C ILE A 30 7.40 0.50 10.24
N THR A 31 6.50 0.54 11.22
CA THR A 31 5.05 0.59 10.97
C THR A 31 4.49 2.00 10.81
N HIS A 32 5.35 3.01 10.96
CA HIS A 32 4.94 4.39 10.81
C HIS A 32 4.59 4.72 9.36
N LYS A 33 3.51 5.48 9.19
CA LYS A 33 3.04 5.96 7.89
C LYS A 33 2.90 7.47 7.94
N GLU A 34 3.25 8.12 6.84
CA GLU A 34 3.00 9.56 6.64
C GLU A 34 1.94 9.77 5.56
N ASN A 35 1.10 10.77 5.76
CA ASN A 35 0.06 11.16 4.80
C ASN A 35 0.20 12.65 4.49
N PHE A 36 0.34 12.96 3.20
CA PHE A 36 0.54 14.32 2.67
C PHE A 36 -0.69 14.84 1.90
N GLY A 37 -1.84 14.17 2.05
CA GLY A 37 -3.09 14.50 1.36
C GLY A 37 -3.25 13.76 0.04
N ASN A 38 -2.48 14.14 -0.98
CA ASN A 38 -2.55 13.49 -2.31
C ASN A 38 -1.60 12.28 -2.45
N HIS A 39 -0.76 12.03 -1.48
CA HIS A 39 0.11 10.84 -1.43
C HIS A 39 0.42 10.46 0.01
N GLY A 40 0.80 9.22 0.19
CA GLY A 40 1.28 8.67 1.45
C GLY A 40 2.60 7.96 1.29
N LEU A 41 3.34 7.82 2.37
CA LEU A 41 4.63 7.13 2.43
C LEU A 41 4.60 6.09 3.54
N SER A 42 4.98 4.87 3.24
CA SER A 42 5.10 3.81 4.26
C SER A 42 6.16 2.78 3.89
N ILE A 43 6.61 2.03 4.90
CA ILE A 43 7.36 0.80 4.72
C ILE A 43 6.42 -0.37 4.98
N THR A 44 6.49 -1.38 4.16
CA THR A 44 5.74 -2.62 4.32
C THR A 44 6.69 -3.80 4.39
N VAL A 45 6.41 -4.71 5.31
CA VAL A 45 7.15 -5.97 5.49
C VAL A 45 6.16 -7.12 5.37
N HIS A 46 6.44 -8.05 4.47
CA HIS A 46 5.75 -9.33 4.41
C HIS A 46 6.73 -10.45 4.74
N ASN A 47 6.42 -11.26 5.73
CA ASN A 47 7.12 -12.50 6.08
C ASN A 47 6.25 -13.74 5.86
N THR A 48 5.03 -13.54 5.38
CA THR A 48 4.08 -14.55 4.92
C THR A 48 3.34 -14.01 3.70
N SER A 49 2.76 -14.91 2.91
CA SER A 49 1.95 -14.52 1.75
C SER A 49 0.75 -13.67 2.17
N GLY A 50 0.47 -12.63 1.39
CA GLY A 50 -0.69 -11.77 1.54
C GLY A 50 -1.90 -12.23 0.72
N THR A 51 -3.04 -11.59 0.94
CA THR A 51 -4.21 -11.71 0.10
C THR A 51 -4.05 -10.88 -1.18
N ALA A 52 -4.82 -11.18 -2.21
CA ALA A 52 -4.93 -10.32 -3.38
C ALA A 52 -5.61 -9.00 -3.00
N GLU A 53 -5.14 -7.89 -3.55
CA GLU A 53 -5.65 -6.56 -3.28
C GLU A 53 -5.76 -5.70 -4.54
N VAL A 54 -6.72 -4.77 -4.52
CA VAL A 54 -6.92 -3.77 -5.55
C VAL A 54 -7.19 -2.44 -4.88
N HIS A 55 -6.34 -1.45 -5.14
CA HIS A 55 -6.57 -0.07 -4.77
C HIS A 55 -7.24 0.65 -5.94
N GLN A 56 -8.55 0.91 -5.83
CA GLN A 56 -9.33 1.41 -6.97
C GLN A 56 -9.07 2.91 -7.29
N ALA A 57 -8.60 3.67 -6.31
CA ALA A 57 -8.37 5.11 -6.43
C ALA A 57 -6.94 5.54 -6.06
N THR A 58 -6.01 4.59 -5.97
CA THR A 58 -4.63 4.85 -5.56
C THR A 58 -3.69 4.07 -6.46
N ALA A 59 -2.68 4.76 -7.00
CA ALA A 59 -1.52 4.13 -7.63
C ALA A 59 -0.43 3.90 -6.58
N ASP A 60 0.31 2.81 -6.72
CA ASP A 60 1.44 2.49 -5.85
C ASP A 60 2.75 2.61 -6.61
N PHE A 61 3.71 3.29 -6.02
CA PHE A 61 5.10 3.29 -6.44
C PHE A 61 5.94 2.65 -5.33
N MET A 62 6.64 1.58 -5.66
CA MET A 62 7.38 0.78 -4.68
C MET A 62 8.85 0.65 -5.03
N VAL A 63 9.68 0.61 -3.99
CA VAL A 63 11.11 0.26 -4.11
C VAL A 63 11.41 -0.84 -3.10
N VAL A 64 11.81 -2.00 -3.59
CA VAL A 64 12.17 -3.13 -2.73
C VAL A 64 13.49 -2.85 -2.05
N GLN A 65 13.49 -2.83 -0.72
CA GLN A 65 14.65 -2.50 0.10
C GLN A 65 15.45 -3.74 0.50
N SER A 66 14.76 -4.85 0.78
CA SER A 66 15.40 -6.11 1.18
C SER A 66 14.50 -7.31 0.94
N GLY A 67 15.12 -8.48 0.87
CA GLY A 67 14.42 -9.76 0.72
C GLY A 67 13.97 -10.04 -0.70
N GLU A 68 13.03 -10.96 -0.81
CA GLU A 68 12.50 -11.48 -2.08
C GLU A 68 11.08 -12.01 -1.91
N ALA A 69 10.30 -11.98 -2.97
CA ALA A 69 8.97 -12.58 -3.02
C ALA A 69 8.56 -12.87 -4.46
N THR A 70 7.48 -13.61 -4.61
CA THR A 70 6.77 -13.75 -5.88
C THR A 70 5.62 -12.75 -5.89
N LEU A 71 5.59 -11.91 -6.92
CA LEU A 71 4.49 -11.00 -7.20
C LEU A 71 3.58 -11.60 -8.27
N ILE A 72 2.28 -11.63 -8.02
CA ILE A 72 1.24 -11.89 -9.02
C ILE A 72 0.50 -10.58 -9.24
N TYR A 73 0.33 -10.17 -10.51
CA TYR A 73 -0.38 -8.94 -10.85
C TYR A 73 -1.28 -9.09 -12.08
N GLY A 74 -2.24 -8.19 -12.21
CA GLY A 74 -3.26 -8.27 -13.25
C GLY A 74 -4.24 -9.41 -13.00
N GLY A 75 -4.87 -9.91 -14.05
CA GLY A 75 -5.87 -10.97 -13.94
C GLY A 75 -7.12 -10.53 -13.16
N GLN A 76 -7.69 -11.46 -12.42
CA GLN A 76 -8.94 -11.26 -11.67
C GLN A 76 -8.80 -11.77 -10.24
N VAL A 77 -9.22 -10.96 -9.28
CA VAL A 77 -9.30 -11.38 -7.88
C VAL A 77 -10.41 -12.41 -7.72
N VAL A 78 -10.07 -13.57 -7.14
CA VAL A 78 -11.04 -14.63 -6.82
C VAL A 78 -11.82 -14.22 -5.57
N ASP A 79 -13.14 -14.47 -5.56
CA ASP A 79 -14.02 -14.13 -4.42
C ASP A 79 -13.82 -12.69 -3.93
N ALA A 80 -13.72 -11.76 -4.86
CA ALA A 80 -13.45 -10.34 -4.59
C ALA A 80 -14.57 -9.72 -3.76
N HIS A 81 -14.18 -8.98 -2.72
CA HIS A 81 -15.10 -8.24 -1.87
C HIS A 81 -14.49 -6.91 -1.43
N THR A 82 -15.33 -5.90 -1.28
CA THR A 82 -14.93 -4.58 -0.80
C THR A 82 -14.74 -4.63 0.72
N THR A 83 -13.54 -4.26 1.20
CA THR A 83 -13.20 -4.22 2.63
C THR A 83 -13.31 -2.82 3.23
N SER A 84 -13.11 -1.79 2.41
CA SER A 84 -13.27 -0.38 2.72
C SER A 84 -13.47 0.41 1.42
N PRO A 85 -13.84 1.69 1.44
CA PRO A 85 -13.98 2.47 0.21
C PRO A 85 -12.75 2.38 -0.68
N ASN A 86 -12.93 2.03 -1.96
CA ASN A 86 -11.88 1.87 -2.97
C ASN A 86 -10.83 0.77 -2.68
N GLU A 87 -11.12 -0.15 -1.75
CA GLU A 87 -10.26 -1.27 -1.40
C GLU A 87 -10.99 -2.59 -1.62
N VAL A 88 -10.47 -3.42 -2.51
CA VAL A 88 -10.99 -4.76 -2.81
C VAL A 88 -9.98 -5.81 -2.42
N ARG A 89 -10.42 -6.89 -1.82
CA ARG A 89 -9.60 -8.01 -1.39
C ARG A 89 -10.17 -9.35 -1.83
N GLY A 90 -9.33 -10.37 -1.87
CA GLY A 90 -9.71 -11.75 -2.10
C GLY A 90 -8.54 -12.70 -1.81
N PRO A 91 -8.80 -14.02 -1.75
CA PRO A 91 -7.78 -14.99 -1.38
C PRO A 91 -6.67 -15.15 -2.42
N SER A 92 -6.95 -14.93 -3.70
CA SER A 92 -5.99 -15.15 -4.78
C SER A 92 -6.34 -14.39 -6.06
N ILE A 93 -5.40 -14.42 -7.02
CA ILE A 93 -5.58 -13.91 -8.38
C ILE A 93 -5.60 -15.08 -9.35
N ARG A 94 -6.56 -15.07 -10.28
CA ARG A 94 -6.65 -15.99 -11.42
C ARG A 94 -6.20 -15.28 -12.70
N ASN A 95 -5.45 -15.99 -13.55
CA ASN A 95 -4.95 -15.48 -14.84
C ASN A 95 -4.07 -14.21 -14.70
N GLY A 96 -3.38 -14.05 -13.57
CA GLY A 96 -2.40 -12.99 -13.38
C GLY A 96 -1.04 -13.37 -13.98
N THR A 97 -0.17 -12.36 -14.07
CA THR A 97 1.24 -12.53 -14.42
C THR A 97 2.05 -12.72 -13.16
N THR A 98 2.96 -13.69 -13.17
CA THR A 98 3.83 -14.00 -12.03
C THR A 98 5.26 -13.54 -12.32
N VAL A 99 5.89 -12.85 -11.38
CA VAL A 99 7.29 -12.41 -11.46
C VAL A 99 7.99 -12.59 -10.11
N HIS A 100 9.26 -12.96 -10.15
CA HIS A 100 10.12 -12.96 -8.96
C HIS A 100 10.69 -11.55 -8.74
N VAL A 101 10.61 -11.06 -7.52
CA VAL A 101 10.99 -9.70 -7.13
C VAL A 101 12.03 -9.76 -6.02
N THR A 102 13.08 -8.95 -6.14
CA THR A 102 14.22 -8.91 -5.22
C THR A 102 14.58 -7.47 -4.84
N ALA A 103 15.47 -7.32 -3.85
CA ALA A 103 15.99 -6.02 -3.43
C ALA A 103 16.53 -5.18 -4.60
N GLY A 104 16.15 -3.91 -4.66
CA GLY A 104 16.50 -2.97 -5.71
C GLY A 104 15.46 -2.85 -6.83
N ASP A 105 14.50 -3.77 -6.92
CA ASP A 105 13.42 -3.67 -7.90
C ASP A 105 12.51 -2.48 -7.62
N VAL A 106 12.09 -1.83 -8.69
CA VAL A 106 11.13 -0.71 -8.68
C VAL A 106 9.87 -1.16 -9.36
N ILE A 107 8.72 -0.93 -8.72
CA ILE A 107 7.42 -1.39 -9.19
C ILE A 107 6.44 -0.23 -9.16
N HIS A 108 5.62 -0.13 -10.19
CA HIS A 108 4.50 0.79 -10.24
C HIS A 108 3.22 0.04 -10.57
N PHE A 109 2.20 0.17 -9.73
CA PHE A 109 0.84 -0.25 -10.03
C PHE A 109 -0.03 0.98 -10.29
N ALA A 110 -0.66 1.04 -11.45
CA ALA A 110 -1.74 1.98 -11.66
C ALA A 110 -2.94 1.63 -10.75
N ALA A 111 -3.76 2.61 -10.42
CA ALA A 111 -5.01 2.35 -9.70
C ALA A 111 -5.85 1.30 -10.44
N GLY A 112 -6.47 0.40 -9.67
CA GLY A 112 -7.30 -0.66 -10.20
C GLY A 112 -6.57 -1.93 -10.64
N VAL A 113 -5.24 -2.00 -10.55
CA VAL A 113 -4.48 -3.19 -10.93
C VAL A 113 -4.44 -4.18 -9.75
N PRO A 114 -5.00 -5.41 -9.91
CA PRO A 114 -4.88 -6.45 -8.91
C PRO A 114 -3.42 -6.84 -8.68
N HIS A 115 -3.03 -7.06 -7.44
CA HIS A 115 -1.71 -7.57 -7.10
C HIS A 115 -1.73 -8.39 -5.81
N GLN A 116 -0.76 -9.30 -5.67
CA GLN A 116 -0.63 -10.20 -4.53
C GLN A 116 0.83 -10.58 -4.32
N TRP A 117 1.26 -10.53 -3.07
CA TRP A 117 2.57 -11.00 -2.64
C TRP A 117 2.50 -12.43 -2.13
N LEU A 118 3.31 -13.32 -2.70
CA LEU A 118 3.55 -14.67 -2.19
C LEU A 118 4.96 -14.73 -1.64
N VAL A 119 5.07 -15.09 -0.36
CA VAL A 119 6.35 -15.15 0.37
C VAL A 119 6.59 -16.60 0.80
N ASP A 120 7.68 -17.19 0.34
CA ASP A 120 8.06 -18.54 0.70
C ASP A 120 8.42 -18.64 2.19
N HIS A 121 8.28 -19.82 2.74
CA HIS A 121 8.62 -20.08 4.14
C HIS A 121 10.09 -19.67 4.43
N GLY A 122 10.29 -18.89 5.50
CA GLY A 122 11.61 -18.41 5.91
C GLY A 122 12.15 -17.23 5.09
N LYS A 123 11.40 -16.74 4.10
CA LYS A 123 11.69 -15.53 3.34
C LYS A 123 10.93 -14.33 3.87
N GLN A 124 11.32 -13.16 3.41
CA GLN A 124 10.62 -11.90 3.64
C GLN A 124 10.85 -10.94 2.48
N ILE A 125 10.00 -9.97 2.33
CA ILE A 125 10.20 -8.82 1.47
C ILE A 125 9.87 -7.53 2.24
N THR A 126 10.74 -6.54 2.13
CA THR A 126 10.53 -5.19 2.67
C THR A 126 10.61 -4.19 1.55
N TYR A 127 9.64 -3.31 1.45
CA TYR A 127 9.62 -2.27 0.43
C TYR A 127 9.09 -0.94 0.98
N LEU A 128 9.65 0.14 0.45
CA LEU A 128 9.07 1.47 0.52
C LEU A 128 7.91 1.53 -0.46
N VAL A 129 6.79 2.08 -0.05
CA VAL A 129 5.69 2.38 -0.96
C VAL A 129 5.24 3.84 -0.82
N VAL A 130 5.04 4.47 -1.96
CA VAL A 130 4.36 5.76 -2.08
C VAL A 130 2.98 5.48 -2.67
N HIS A 131 1.93 5.71 -1.87
CA HIS A 131 0.54 5.66 -2.32
C HIS A 131 0.16 7.03 -2.90
N ILE A 132 -0.24 7.06 -4.15
CA ILE A 132 -0.58 8.29 -4.87
C ILE A 132 -2.06 8.29 -5.15
N GLU A 133 -2.79 9.25 -4.56
CA GLU A 133 -4.23 9.41 -4.84
C GLU A 133 -4.45 9.79 -6.30
N GLU A 134 -5.23 9.00 -7.01
CA GLU A 134 -5.64 9.32 -8.37
C GLU A 134 -7.01 10.00 -8.34
N PRO A 135 -7.20 11.09 -9.12
CA PRO A 135 -8.53 11.67 -9.28
C PRO A 135 -9.48 10.62 -9.83
N THR A 136 -10.65 10.50 -9.23
CA THR A 136 -11.73 9.68 -9.80
C THR A 136 -11.97 10.12 -11.23
N LYS A 137 -11.81 9.23 -12.20
CA LYS A 137 -12.16 9.52 -13.58
C LYS A 137 -13.65 9.84 -13.64
N PRO A 138 -14.05 10.94 -14.30
CA PRO A 138 -15.45 11.32 -14.45
C PRO A 138 -16.25 10.28 -15.22
#